data_a6582cf543cd729a88b315646141dee8
#
_entry.id   a6582cf543cd729a88b315646141dee8
#
_cell.length_a   1.000
_cell.length_b   1.000
_cell.length_c   1.000
_cell.angle_alpha   90.00
_cell.angle_beta   90.00
_cell.angle_gamma   90.00
#
_symmetry.space_group_name_H-M   'P 1'
#
loop_
_entity.id
_entity.type
_entity.pdbx_description
1 polymer ?
#
loop_
_entity_poly.entity_id
_entity_poly.type
_entity_poly.pdbx_seq_one_letter_code
_entity_poly.pdbx_strand_id
1 'polypeptide(L)'
;RLPGEGYLLPPSQEPAARLLKRHGVAVERLEEGGVWRVRSLRLTGVTPSSQLYQGHYINKIEGEEEEKEISFPKGSFFVPLAQPLSRLAAYMLEPLNPDGLGAWNFFDRVLVKEWEGLWIYPVYKVDVPVVGLREPL
;
A
#
# COMPACT_ATOMS: atom_id res chain seq x y z
N ARG A 1 -9.06 -2.57 9.59
CA ARG A 1 -8.34 -3.62 10.32
C ARG A 1 -6.96 -3.84 9.74
N LEU A 2 -5.94 -3.88 10.59
CA LEU A 2 -4.58 -4.15 10.16
C LEU A 2 -4.45 -5.58 9.60
N PRO A 3 -3.56 -5.82 8.64
CA PRO A 3 -3.33 -7.16 8.13
C PRO A 3 -2.61 -8.04 9.15
N GLY A 4 -2.87 -9.35 9.10
CA GLY A 4 -2.21 -10.31 9.99
C GLY A 4 -0.74 -10.50 9.66
N GLU A 5 -0.38 -10.53 8.39
CA GLU A 5 1.00 -10.76 7.94
C GLU A 5 1.71 -9.47 7.52
N GLY A 6 1.08 -8.63 6.73
CA GLY A 6 1.70 -7.40 6.27
C GLY A 6 1.05 -6.82 5.04
N TYR A 7 1.86 -6.05 4.29
CA TYR A 7 1.41 -5.37 3.09
C TYR A 7 2.18 -5.83 1.87
N LEU A 8 1.47 -5.95 0.74
CA LEU A 8 2.09 -6.22 -0.56
C LEU A 8 1.92 -5.00 -1.46
N LEU A 9 2.99 -4.65 -2.15
CA LEU A 9 2.99 -3.56 -3.11
C LEU A 9 3.47 -4.09 -4.46
N PRO A 10 2.82 -3.70 -5.56
CA PRO A 10 3.30 -4.09 -6.89
C PRO A 10 4.65 -3.43 -7.20
N PRO A 11 5.39 -3.95 -8.19
CA PRO A 11 6.71 -3.40 -8.53
C PRO A 11 6.68 -1.91 -8.88
N SER A 12 5.56 -1.42 -9.42
CA SER A 12 5.39 -0.01 -9.76
C SER A 12 5.48 0.92 -8.54
N GLN A 13 5.34 0.38 -7.34
CA GLN A 13 5.39 1.14 -6.09
C GLN A 13 6.78 1.12 -5.44
N GLU A 14 7.83 0.93 -6.21
CA GLU A 14 9.20 0.98 -5.68
C GLU A 14 9.49 2.29 -4.94
N PRO A 15 9.06 3.46 -5.41
CA PRO A 15 9.29 4.70 -4.65
C PRO A 15 8.72 4.65 -3.23
N ALA A 16 7.54 4.08 -3.05
CA ALA A 16 6.95 3.92 -1.72
C ALA A 16 7.75 2.95 -0.87
N ALA A 17 8.17 1.82 -1.45
CA ALA A 17 8.99 0.83 -0.76
C ALA A 17 10.31 1.45 -0.27
N ARG A 18 10.95 2.24 -1.11
CA ARG A 18 12.21 2.90 -0.75
C ARG A 18 12.03 3.99 0.29
N LEU A 19 10.90 4.70 0.25
CA LEU A 19 10.59 5.69 1.27
C LEU A 19 10.42 5.02 2.64
N LEU A 20 9.71 3.91 2.70
CA LEU A 20 9.57 3.13 3.93
C LEU A 20 10.94 2.70 4.46
N LYS A 21 11.79 2.20 3.58
CA LYS A 21 13.15 1.78 3.96
C LYS A 21 13.95 2.94 4.53
N ARG A 22 13.85 4.13 3.94
CA ARG A 22 14.55 5.32 4.42
C ARG A 22 14.11 5.71 5.83
N HIS A 23 12.90 5.37 6.22
CA HIS A 23 12.40 5.59 7.57
C HIS A 23 12.70 4.43 8.52
N GLY A 24 13.47 3.44 8.08
CA GLY A 24 13.89 2.31 8.91
C GLY A 24 12.93 1.13 8.89
N VAL A 25 11.86 1.18 8.12
CA VAL A 25 10.93 0.05 8.00
C VAL A 25 11.58 -1.04 7.16
N ALA A 26 11.51 -2.29 7.65
CA ALA A 26 12.00 -3.44 6.90
C ALA A 26 11.05 -3.72 5.73
N VAL A 27 11.60 -3.77 4.53
CA VAL A 27 10.88 -4.06 3.30
C VAL A 27 11.64 -5.17 2.58
N GLU A 28 10.92 -6.14 2.04
CA GLU A 28 11.49 -7.24 1.30
C GLU A 28 11.01 -7.19 -0.15
N ARG A 29 11.89 -7.58 -1.06
CA ARG A 29 11.55 -7.75 -2.48
C ARG A 29 11.32 -9.22 -2.75
N LEU A 30 10.25 -9.54 -3.46
CA LEU A 30 9.98 -10.92 -3.87
C LEU A 30 10.95 -11.32 -4.98
N GLU A 31 11.66 -12.42 -4.76
CA GLU A 31 12.57 -13.01 -5.77
C GLU A 31 11.81 -13.92 -6.74
N GLU A 32 10.62 -14.34 -6.35
CA GLU A 32 9.71 -15.08 -7.23
C GLU A 32 8.29 -14.60 -7.02
N GLY A 33 7.49 -14.64 -8.09
CA GLY A 33 6.10 -14.26 -8.02
C GLY A 33 5.24 -15.28 -7.30
N GLY A 34 4.03 -14.90 -6.97
CA GLY A 34 3.06 -15.79 -6.34
C GLY A 34 1.66 -15.21 -6.39
N VAL A 35 0.71 -16.04 -5.97
CA VAL A 35 -0.69 -15.65 -5.86
C VAL A 35 -1.09 -15.76 -4.40
N TRP A 36 -1.60 -14.66 -3.86
CA TRP A 36 -2.07 -14.64 -2.47
C TRP A 36 -3.46 -14.03 -2.38
N ARG A 37 -4.22 -14.52 -1.42
CA ARG A 37 -5.49 -13.91 -1.08
C ARG A 37 -5.21 -12.66 -0.26
N VAL A 38 -5.70 -11.51 -0.77
CA VAL A 38 -5.41 -10.21 -0.18
C VAL A 38 -6.70 -9.42 0.00
N ARG A 39 -6.65 -8.42 0.87
CA ARG A 39 -7.70 -7.42 0.97
C ARG A 39 -7.24 -6.18 0.23
N SER A 40 -7.98 -5.81 -0.81
CA SER A 40 -7.71 -4.64 -1.61
C SER A 40 -8.79 -3.58 -1.34
N LEU A 41 -8.41 -2.32 -1.46
CA LEU A 41 -9.36 -1.23 -1.32
C LEU A 41 -9.77 -0.74 -2.71
N ARG A 42 -11.03 -0.98 -3.08
CA ARG A 42 -11.61 -0.42 -4.29
C ARG A 42 -12.07 0.99 -3.96
N LEU A 43 -11.48 1.97 -4.62
CA LEU A 43 -11.74 3.37 -4.32
C LEU A 43 -13.11 3.79 -4.83
N THR A 44 -13.84 4.52 -4.01
CA THR A 44 -15.13 5.12 -4.36
C THR A 44 -15.03 6.64 -4.43
N GLY A 45 -14.01 7.22 -3.81
CA GLY A 45 -13.80 8.65 -3.88
C GLY A 45 -12.43 9.06 -3.36
N VAL A 46 -11.85 10.05 -4.00
CA VAL A 46 -10.67 10.76 -3.49
C VAL A 46 -11.00 12.24 -3.59
N THR A 47 -11.10 12.90 -2.44
CA THR A 47 -11.48 14.31 -2.36
C THR A 47 -10.34 15.09 -1.75
N PRO A 48 -9.73 16.02 -2.49
CA PRO A 48 -8.74 16.92 -1.91
C PRO A 48 -9.39 17.83 -0.86
N SER A 49 -8.66 18.12 0.19
CA SER A 49 -9.11 19.10 1.18
C SER A 49 -9.24 20.47 0.51
N SER A 50 -10.26 21.25 0.91
CA SER A 50 -10.44 22.62 0.45
C SER A 50 -9.42 23.56 1.06
N GLN A 51 -8.70 23.15 2.11
CA GLN A 51 -7.72 23.97 2.81
C GLN A 51 -6.31 23.46 2.55
N LEU A 52 -5.41 24.40 2.26
CA LEU A 52 -3.99 24.10 2.14
C LEU A 52 -3.43 23.83 3.53
N TYR A 53 -2.73 22.71 3.70
CA TYR A 53 -2.12 22.32 4.95
C TYR A 53 -0.66 22.00 4.72
N GLN A 54 0.25 22.74 5.33
CA GLN A 54 1.72 22.60 5.15
C GLN A 54 2.15 22.53 3.67
N GLY A 55 1.49 23.34 2.82
CA GLY A 55 1.79 23.36 1.39
C GLY A 55 1.11 22.27 0.56
N HIS A 56 0.29 21.43 1.17
CA HIS A 56 -0.41 20.34 0.49
C HIS A 56 -1.90 20.36 0.76
N TYR A 57 -2.69 19.95 -0.24
CA TYR A 57 -4.07 19.59 -0.04
C TYR A 57 -4.11 18.13 0.37
N ILE A 58 -4.69 17.83 1.53
CA ILE A 58 -4.80 16.48 2.04
C ILE A 58 -5.97 15.76 1.35
N ASN A 59 -5.72 14.59 0.78
CA ASN A 59 -6.75 13.77 0.18
C ASN A 59 -7.57 13.05 1.24
N LYS A 60 -8.89 13.08 1.09
CA LYS A 60 -9.78 12.18 1.80
C LYS A 60 -10.06 10.99 0.88
N ILE A 61 -9.63 9.82 1.31
CA ILE A 61 -9.76 8.59 0.53
C ILE A 61 -10.93 7.78 1.07
N GLU A 62 -11.83 7.40 0.18
CA GLU A 62 -12.96 6.55 0.51
C GLU A 62 -12.96 5.33 -0.42
N GLY A 63 -13.37 4.19 0.13
CA GLY A 63 -13.42 2.98 -0.67
C GLY A 63 -14.03 1.82 0.09
N GLU A 64 -14.16 0.71 -0.59
CA GLU A 64 -14.67 -0.54 -0.05
C GLU A 64 -13.58 -1.60 -0.11
N GLU A 65 -13.36 -2.27 1.01
CA GLU A 65 -12.41 -3.35 1.08
C GLU A 65 -13.00 -4.62 0.46
N GLU A 66 -12.23 -5.22 -0.43
CA GLU A 66 -12.61 -6.45 -1.11
C GLU A 66 -11.54 -7.50 -0.89
N GLU A 67 -11.96 -8.75 -0.67
CA GLU A 67 -11.05 -9.87 -0.54
C GLU A 67 -10.99 -10.62 -1.86
N LYS A 68 -9.79 -10.82 -2.40
CA LYS A 68 -9.61 -11.55 -3.66
C LYS A 68 -8.20 -12.09 -3.81
N GLU A 69 -8.04 -13.05 -4.71
CA GLU A 69 -6.72 -13.57 -5.05
C GLU A 69 -6.10 -12.71 -6.13
N ILE A 70 -4.86 -12.29 -5.88
CA ILE A 70 -4.11 -11.45 -6.81
C ILE A 70 -2.73 -12.05 -7.04
N SER A 71 -2.30 -12.04 -8.29
CA SER A 71 -0.95 -12.45 -8.68
C SER A 71 0.01 -11.28 -8.52
N PHE A 72 1.08 -11.50 -7.79
CA PHE A 72 2.15 -10.51 -7.62
C PHE A 72 3.39 -11.04 -8.32
N PRO A 73 3.94 -10.30 -9.30
CA PRO A 73 5.12 -10.76 -10.03
C PRO A 73 6.39 -10.63 -9.20
N LYS A 74 7.45 -11.25 -9.67
CA LYS A 74 8.81 -11.02 -9.18
C LYS A 74 9.08 -9.51 -9.16
N GLY A 75 9.71 -9.03 -8.09
CA GLY A 75 9.99 -7.61 -7.91
C GLY A 75 8.92 -6.85 -7.16
N SER A 76 7.82 -7.50 -6.79
CA SER A 76 6.85 -6.92 -5.86
C SER A 76 7.49 -6.79 -4.47
N PHE A 77 6.90 -5.95 -3.62
CA PHE A 77 7.44 -5.69 -2.29
C PHE A 77 6.53 -6.22 -1.21
N PHE A 78 7.13 -6.77 -0.17
CA PHE A 78 6.42 -7.20 1.03
C PHE A 78 6.92 -6.43 2.24
N VAL A 79 5.99 -5.86 2.99
CA VAL A 79 6.28 -5.13 4.23
C VAL A 79 5.71 -5.95 5.38
N PRO A 80 6.52 -6.77 6.05
CA PRO A 80 6.04 -7.61 7.14
C PRO A 80 5.67 -6.75 8.36
N LEU A 81 4.59 -7.10 9.05
CA LEU A 81 4.27 -6.47 10.33
C LEU A 81 5.00 -7.12 11.50
N ALA A 82 5.61 -8.28 11.30
CA ALA A 82 6.48 -8.90 12.30
C ALA A 82 7.84 -8.20 12.31
N GLN A 83 7.84 -6.93 12.72
CA GLN A 83 9.05 -6.12 12.81
C GLN A 83 8.86 -5.00 13.85
N PRO A 84 9.95 -4.44 14.41
CA PRO A 84 9.85 -3.39 15.43
C PRO A 84 9.07 -2.15 14.98
N LEU A 85 9.22 -1.73 13.72
CA LEU A 85 8.54 -0.54 13.18
C LEU A 85 7.22 -0.84 12.50
N SER A 86 6.53 -1.89 12.92
CA SER A 86 5.23 -2.27 12.36
C SER A 86 4.19 -1.15 12.43
N ARG A 87 4.18 -0.39 13.52
CA ARG A 87 3.24 0.72 13.69
C ARG A 87 3.51 1.85 12.70
N LEU A 88 4.78 2.15 12.46
CA LEU A 88 5.14 3.17 11.47
C LEU A 88 4.76 2.72 10.07
N ALA A 89 5.01 1.46 9.73
CA ALA A 89 4.62 0.92 8.44
C ALA A 89 3.10 1.03 8.23
N ALA A 90 2.31 0.61 9.20
CA ALA A 90 0.85 0.72 9.13
C ALA A 90 0.41 2.18 9.04
N TYR A 91 1.03 3.05 9.82
CA TYR A 91 0.73 4.49 9.81
C TYR A 91 0.91 5.09 8.41
N MET A 92 1.98 4.72 7.72
CA MET A 92 2.26 5.23 6.38
C MET A 92 1.41 4.59 5.29
N LEU A 93 1.07 3.31 5.42
CA LEU A 93 0.45 2.54 4.34
C LEU A 93 -1.07 2.43 4.42
N GLU A 94 -1.67 2.59 5.59
CA GLU A 94 -3.12 2.47 5.71
C GLU A 94 -3.84 3.57 4.92
N PRO A 95 -4.73 3.20 3.98
CA PRO A 95 -5.31 4.16 3.06
C PRO A 95 -6.25 5.18 3.71
N LEU A 96 -6.84 4.83 4.84
CA LEU A 96 -7.80 5.70 5.52
C LEU A 96 -7.14 6.57 6.59
N ASN A 97 -5.82 6.45 6.77
CA ASN A 97 -5.09 7.29 7.70
C ASN A 97 -4.89 8.68 7.10
N PRO A 98 -5.37 9.77 7.74
CA PRO A 98 -5.22 11.12 7.22
C PRO A 98 -3.77 11.60 7.11
N ASP A 99 -2.84 10.95 7.81
CA ASP A 99 -1.41 11.28 7.75
C ASP A 99 -0.60 10.25 6.95
N GLY A 100 -1.27 9.31 6.27
CA GLY A 100 -0.60 8.30 5.48
C GLY A 100 -0.17 8.79 4.10
N LEU A 101 0.55 7.93 3.35
CA LEU A 101 1.07 8.26 2.03
C LEU A 101 -0.02 8.64 1.03
N GLY A 102 -1.17 7.96 1.10
CA GLY A 102 -2.30 8.27 0.22
C GLY A 102 -2.87 9.65 0.47
N ALA A 103 -3.10 10.00 1.74
CA ALA A 103 -3.67 11.30 2.11
C ALA A 103 -2.74 12.45 1.73
N TRP A 104 -1.41 12.25 1.80
CA TRP A 104 -0.41 13.27 1.49
C TRP A 104 0.05 13.26 0.04
N ASN A 105 -0.77 12.72 -0.86
CA ASN A 105 -0.58 12.80 -2.31
C ASN A 105 0.57 11.94 -2.87
N PHE A 106 1.15 11.05 -2.07
CA PHE A 106 2.25 10.20 -2.54
C PHE A 106 1.81 9.28 -3.68
N PHE A 107 0.57 8.79 -3.65
CA PHE A 107 0.04 7.89 -4.66
C PHE A 107 -0.87 8.58 -5.68
N ASP A 108 -0.78 9.91 -5.83
CA ASP A 108 -1.73 10.65 -6.67
C ASP A 108 -1.84 10.13 -8.10
N ARG A 109 -0.76 9.62 -8.68
CA ARG A 109 -0.79 9.07 -10.04
C ARG A 109 -1.73 7.88 -10.18
N VAL A 110 -1.84 7.05 -9.13
CA VAL A 110 -2.70 5.87 -9.13
C VAL A 110 -4.07 6.16 -8.53
N LEU A 111 -4.23 7.32 -7.90
CA LEU A 111 -5.52 7.76 -7.38
C LEU A 111 -6.38 8.49 -8.41
N VAL A 112 -5.87 8.69 -9.61
CA VAL A 112 -6.68 9.18 -10.73
C VAL A 112 -7.58 8.04 -11.19
N LYS A 113 -8.89 8.34 -11.28
CA LYS A 113 -9.86 7.34 -11.68
C LYS A 113 -9.55 6.83 -13.08
N GLU A 114 -9.35 5.51 -13.19
CA GLU A 114 -9.04 4.90 -14.45
C GLU A 114 -10.24 4.84 -15.40
N TRP A 115 -9.92 4.88 -16.68
CA TRP A 115 -10.86 4.85 -17.77
C TRP A 115 -11.83 3.66 -17.74
N GLU A 116 -11.37 2.49 -17.26
CA GLU A 116 -12.14 1.25 -17.25
C GLU A 116 -12.86 0.97 -15.93
N GLY A 117 -12.83 1.89 -15.00
CA GLY A 117 -13.60 1.78 -13.76
C GLY A 117 -12.99 0.94 -12.64
N LEU A 118 -11.84 0.31 -12.86
CA LEU A 118 -11.09 -0.33 -11.77
C LEU A 118 -10.17 0.68 -11.12
N TRP A 119 -10.53 1.06 -9.92
CA TRP A 119 -9.80 2.07 -9.19
C TRP A 119 -9.39 1.48 -7.84
N ILE A 120 -8.17 0.98 -7.77
CA ILE A 120 -7.67 0.22 -6.63
C ILE A 120 -6.54 0.99 -5.97
N TYR A 121 -6.61 1.10 -4.64
CA TYR A 121 -5.50 1.64 -3.86
C TYR A 121 -4.28 0.71 -4.00
N PRO A 122 -3.06 1.24 -4.21
CA PRO A 122 -1.91 0.42 -4.61
C PRO A 122 -1.23 -0.33 -3.47
N VAL A 123 -1.85 -0.43 -2.31
CA VAL A 123 -1.35 -1.19 -1.17
C VAL A 123 -2.36 -2.28 -0.83
N TYR A 124 -1.88 -3.52 -0.77
CA TYR A 124 -2.73 -4.68 -0.50
C TYR A 124 -2.39 -5.25 0.87
N LYS A 125 -3.42 -5.61 1.63
CA LYS A 125 -3.26 -6.22 2.94
C LYS A 125 -3.27 -7.72 2.80
N VAL A 126 -2.30 -8.41 3.40
CA VAL A 126 -2.21 -9.86 3.37
C VAL A 126 -2.29 -10.44 4.77
N ASP A 127 -3.21 -11.40 4.96
CA ASP A 127 -3.43 -12.08 6.24
C ASP A 127 -2.87 -13.50 6.26
N VAL A 128 -2.48 -14.03 5.09
CA VAL A 128 -1.89 -15.36 4.95
C VAL A 128 -0.39 -15.26 4.78
N PRO A 129 0.38 -16.30 5.16
CA PRO A 129 1.83 -16.25 5.01
C PRO A 129 2.25 -16.03 3.54
N VAL A 130 3.18 -15.10 3.34
CA VAL A 130 3.77 -14.85 2.03
C VAL A 130 4.93 -15.81 1.87
N VAL A 131 4.66 -16.93 1.22
CA VAL A 131 5.63 -18.02 1.01
C VAL A 131 6.41 -17.74 -0.27
N GLY A 132 7.71 -18.07 -0.24
CA GLY A 132 8.59 -17.92 -1.40
C GLY A 132 9.88 -17.19 -1.04
N LEU A 133 10.77 -17.07 -2.03
CA LEU A 133 12.06 -16.43 -1.83
C LEU A 133 11.90 -14.91 -1.81
N ARG A 134 12.47 -14.29 -0.80
CA ARG A 134 12.48 -12.84 -0.63
C ARG A 134 13.87 -12.39 -0.20
N GLU A 135 14.21 -11.17 -0.56
CA GLU A 135 15.46 -10.55 -0.10
C GLU A 135 15.16 -9.16 0.49
N PRO A 136 15.97 -8.70 1.45
CA PRO A 136 15.84 -7.33 1.96
C PRO A 136 16.05 -6.32 0.83
N LEU A 137 15.27 -5.27 0.87
CA LEU A 137 15.43 -4.17 -0.06
C LEU A 137 16.65 -3.31 0.31
#